data_f1de29b5cc7a09b97a40fe9f14651322
#
_entry.id   f1de29b5cc7a09b97a40fe9f14651322
#
_cell.length_a   1.000
_cell.length_b   1.000
_cell.length_c   1.000
_cell.angle_alpha   90.00
_cell.angle_beta   90.00
_cell.angle_gamma   90.00
#
_symmetry.space_group_name_H-M   'P 1'
#
loop_
_entity.id
_entity.type
_entity.pdbx_description
1 polymer ?
#
loop_
_entity_poly.entity_id
_entity_poly.type
_entity_poly.pdbx_seq_one_letter_code
_entity_poly.pdbx_strand_id
1 'polypeptide(L)'
;MGEKKKTTGKRVMILAAVWTLGAVIVLVAVFVLALFLFVKCSAAVADFSLPARDRADYAQRAGNFDGKGFHNEREFQIMLRGASPLDDGIVSGKGTVPEDPIPVVRPDFHPALDPGDFSFTWLGHSTLLLRLREMNILFDPILTRLVSPVRFTGVKRFSDPPAAADDLPKIDLLILTHDHYDHLDYQTIRALDGKVERYIVPLGMEHRLRRFGVAPEKITKMAWWEEIAIGSLKIACTPARHFSGRCMLDRDKTLWCSFVLADEKRKIFVSGDTGYDAHFGRIRERYGDFDLVFTDGAQYDPRWPSVHMKPEEAFRAIGDLGAKYAVPIHWGAFRLANHPWDDSAVRLVRAAQGSAVSIITPRIGETVPFDSIERYRQRWYEDVR
;
A
#
# COMPACT_ATOMS: atom_id res chain seq x y z
N MET A 1 -1.83 -35.49 65.05
CA MET A 1 -2.92 -35.28 64.05
C MET A 1 -2.68 -34.06 63.14
N GLY A 2 -1.84 -33.11 63.47
CA GLY A 2 -1.59 -31.89 62.67
C GLY A 2 -0.69 -32.06 61.42
N GLU A 3 0.28 -32.97 61.41
CA GLU A 3 1.19 -33.13 60.29
C GLU A 3 0.60 -33.81 59.05
N LYS A 4 -0.32 -34.79 59.25
CA LYS A 4 -1.03 -35.42 58.13
C LYS A 4 -1.94 -34.50 57.35
N LYS A 5 -2.56 -33.47 57.98
CA LYS A 5 -3.40 -32.46 57.30
C LYS A 5 -2.55 -31.50 56.46
N LYS A 6 -1.37 -31.09 56.92
CA LYS A 6 -0.45 -30.20 56.15
C LYS A 6 0.08 -30.83 54.89
N THR A 7 0.41 -32.12 54.89
CA THR A 7 0.92 -32.86 53.73
C THR A 7 -0.16 -33.11 52.69
N THR A 8 -1.42 -33.32 53.09
CA THR A 8 -2.54 -33.52 52.16
C THR A 8 -2.87 -32.19 51.45
N GLY A 9 -2.87 -31.07 52.16
CA GLY A 9 -3.08 -29.74 51.55
C GLY A 9 -2.00 -29.36 50.52
N LYS A 10 -0.72 -29.62 50.81
CA LYS A 10 0.38 -29.43 49.84
C LYS A 10 0.22 -30.29 48.60
N ARG A 11 -0.19 -31.55 48.73
CA ARG A 11 -0.41 -32.45 47.56
C ARG A 11 -1.57 -31.97 46.69
N VAL A 12 -2.67 -31.51 47.29
CA VAL A 12 -3.80 -30.96 46.54
C VAL A 12 -3.41 -29.69 45.79
N MET A 13 -2.64 -28.79 46.44
CA MET A 13 -2.13 -27.58 45.76
C MET A 13 -1.18 -27.91 44.58
N ILE A 14 -0.28 -28.89 44.75
CA ILE A 14 0.62 -29.30 43.68
C ILE A 14 -0.16 -29.92 42.51
N LEU A 15 -1.14 -30.79 42.79
CA LEU A 15 -2.01 -31.37 41.79
C LEU A 15 -2.82 -30.28 41.03
N ALA A 16 -3.41 -29.35 41.75
CA ALA A 16 -4.10 -28.23 41.15
C ALA A 16 -3.19 -27.39 40.25
N ALA A 17 -1.98 -27.06 40.72
CA ALA A 17 -0.98 -26.35 39.92
C ALA A 17 -0.57 -27.10 38.64
N VAL A 18 -0.38 -28.44 38.72
CA VAL A 18 -0.06 -29.29 37.56
C VAL A 18 -1.19 -29.31 36.54
N TRP A 19 -2.45 -29.44 37.04
CA TRP A 19 -3.63 -29.39 36.17
C TRP A 19 -3.81 -28.02 35.49
N THR A 20 -3.60 -26.93 36.25
CA THR A 20 -3.67 -25.56 35.71
C THR A 20 -2.57 -25.36 34.64
N LEU A 21 -1.34 -25.76 34.91
CA LEU A 21 -0.24 -25.70 33.94
C LEU A 21 -0.55 -26.52 32.70
N GLY A 22 -1.06 -27.76 32.86
CA GLY A 22 -1.48 -28.60 31.76
C GLY A 22 -2.56 -27.95 30.90
N ALA A 23 -3.59 -27.35 31.53
CA ALA A 23 -4.64 -26.63 30.83
C ALA A 23 -4.11 -25.40 30.05
N VAL A 24 -3.20 -24.64 30.64
CA VAL A 24 -2.54 -23.50 29.95
C VAL A 24 -1.73 -23.98 28.75
N ILE A 25 -0.95 -25.05 28.88
CA ILE A 25 -0.18 -25.62 27.77
C ILE A 25 -1.11 -26.06 26.61
N VAL A 26 -2.24 -26.72 26.92
CA VAL A 26 -3.22 -27.13 25.92
C VAL A 26 -3.83 -25.90 25.24
N LEU A 27 -4.23 -24.88 25.99
CA LEU A 27 -4.78 -23.65 25.42
C LEU A 27 -3.78 -22.94 24.50
N VAL A 28 -2.50 -22.87 24.90
CA VAL A 28 -1.45 -22.30 24.05
C VAL A 28 -1.26 -23.12 22.79
N ALA A 29 -1.23 -24.45 22.88
CA ALA A 29 -1.11 -25.34 21.73
C ALA A 29 -2.29 -25.20 20.76
N VAL A 30 -3.52 -25.11 21.26
CA VAL A 30 -4.72 -24.86 20.45
C VAL A 30 -4.66 -23.49 19.79
N PHE A 31 -4.24 -22.46 20.52
CA PHE A 31 -4.08 -21.11 19.96
C PHE A 31 -3.03 -21.09 18.84
N VAL A 32 -1.87 -21.71 19.05
CA VAL A 32 -0.80 -21.80 18.05
C VAL A 32 -1.28 -22.57 16.80
N LEU A 33 -2.00 -23.68 17.01
CA LEU A 33 -2.58 -24.44 15.90
C LEU A 33 -3.63 -23.62 15.14
N ALA A 34 -4.50 -22.91 15.84
CA ALA A 34 -5.51 -22.06 15.22
C ALA A 34 -4.87 -20.92 14.42
N LEU A 35 -3.82 -20.29 14.96
CA LEU A 35 -3.04 -19.26 14.25
C LEU A 35 -2.36 -19.83 13.00
N PHE A 36 -1.75 -21.01 13.12
CA PHE A 36 -1.13 -21.70 11.99
C PHE A 36 -2.15 -22.01 10.89
N LEU A 37 -3.32 -22.57 11.25
CA LEU A 37 -4.40 -22.82 10.31
C LEU A 37 -4.93 -21.54 9.68
N PHE A 38 -5.07 -20.48 10.45
CA PHE A 38 -5.46 -19.17 9.93
C PHE A 38 -4.47 -18.67 8.87
N VAL A 39 -3.15 -18.70 9.16
CA VAL A 39 -2.11 -18.29 8.20
C VAL A 39 -2.12 -19.15 6.94
N LYS A 40 -2.38 -20.45 7.06
CA LYS A 40 -2.39 -21.38 5.92
C LYS A 40 -3.67 -21.37 5.10
N CYS A 41 -4.82 -21.11 5.72
CA CYS A 41 -6.13 -21.28 5.10
C CYS A 41 -6.85 -19.98 4.76
N SER A 42 -6.54 -18.87 5.46
CA SER A 42 -7.17 -17.59 5.19
C SER A 42 -6.76 -17.06 3.81
N ALA A 43 -7.71 -16.79 2.94
CA ALA A 43 -7.42 -16.19 1.63
C ALA A 43 -6.69 -14.85 1.76
N ALA A 44 -7.01 -14.06 2.80
CA ALA A 44 -6.42 -12.74 3.03
C ALA A 44 -4.94 -12.79 3.43
N VAL A 45 -4.48 -13.88 4.07
CA VAL A 45 -3.11 -14.01 4.60
C VAL A 45 -2.31 -15.03 3.82
N ALA A 46 -2.90 -16.17 3.53
CA ALA A 46 -2.28 -17.45 3.22
C ALA A 46 -0.94 -17.36 2.48
N ASP A 47 0.07 -17.94 3.13
CA ASP A 47 1.33 -18.27 2.50
C ASP A 47 1.10 -19.10 1.23
N PHE A 48 1.87 -18.85 0.20
CA PHE A 48 1.90 -19.67 -0.99
C PHE A 48 3.35 -20.02 -1.37
N SER A 49 3.55 -21.23 -1.84
CA SER A 49 4.79 -21.61 -2.50
C SER A 49 4.66 -21.34 -4.00
N LEU A 50 5.66 -20.68 -4.58
CA LEU A 50 5.70 -20.42 -6.01
C LEU A 50 5.79 -21.76 -6.78
N PRO A 51 4.84 -22.08 -7.68
CA PRO A 51 4.93 -23.24 -8.53
C PRO A 51 6.20 -23.25 -9.37
N ALA A 52 6.75 -24.43 -9.69
CA ALA A 52 7.98 -24.54 -10.47
C ALA A 52 7.88 -23.84 -11.84
N ARG A 53 6.71 -23.91 -12.48
CA ARG A 53 6.44 -23.22 -13.76
C ARG A 53 6.56 -21.70 -13.61
N ASP A 54 5.99 -21.13 -12.54
CA ASP A 54 6.00 -19.69 -12.34
C ASP A 54 7.39 -19.20 -11.92
N ARG A 55 8.16 -20.00 -11.16
CA ARG A 55 9.57 -19.68 -10.88
C ARG A 55 10.42 -19.60 -12.15
N ALA A 56 10.20 -20.52 -13.09
CA ALA A 56 10.90 -20.49 -14.38
C ALA A 56 10.53 -19.26 -15.22
N ASP A 57 9.23 -18.92 -15.28
CA ASP A 57 8.73 -17.71 -15.95
C ASP A 57 9.33 -16.43 -15.32
N TYR A 58 9.33 -16.33 -13.98
CA TYR A 58 9.87 -15.15 -13.30
C TYR A 58 11.38 -15.01 -13.46
N ALA A 59 12.13 -16.12 -13.41
CA ALA A 59 13.57 -16.10 -13.64
C ALA A 59 13.95 -15.65 -15.06
N GLN A 60 13.09 -15.89 -16.03
CA GLN A 60 13.29 -15.45 -17.41
C GLN A 60 12.95 -13.95 -17.60
N ARG A 61 11.91 -13.45 -16.88
CA ARG A 61 11.35 -12.11 -17.07
C ARG A 61 11.93 -11.06 -16.13
N ALA A 62 12.32 -11.46 -14.92
CA ALA A 62 12.75 -10.56 -13.88
C ALA A 62 14.22 -10.79 -13.51
N GLY A 63 15.09 -9.87 -13.88
CA GLY A 63 16.51 -9.93 -13.54
C GLY A 63 16.82 -9.82 -12.04
N ASN A 64 15.81 -9.50 -11.23
CA ASN A 64 15.89 -9.39 -9.77
C ASN A 64 15.20 -10.55 -9.03
N PHE A 65 15.00 -11.70 -9.67
CA PHE A 65 14.42 -12.91 -9.07
C PHE A 65 15.47 -14.03 -8.95
N ASP A 66 15.71 -14.56 -7.75
CA ASP A 66 16.75 -15.57 -7.47
C ASP A 66 16.24 -17.04 -7.50
N GLY A 67 14.99 -17.25 -7.92
CA GLY A 67 14.32 -18.56 -7.88
C GLY A 67 13.56 -18.83 -6.58
N LYS A 68 13.69 -17.98 -5.55
CA LYS A 68 13.00 -18.06 -4.26
C LYS A 68 12.14 -16.83 -3.97
N GLY A 69 12.66 -15.65 -4.30
CA GLY A 69 12.04 -14.37 -4.06
C GLY A 69 12.60 -13.28 -4.97
N PHE A 70 11.97 -12.10 -4.90
CA PHE A 70 12.41 -10.90 -5.59
C PHE A 70 13.34 -10.08 -4.71
N HIS A 71 14.23 -9.30 -5.33
CA HIS A 71 15.21 -8.47 -4.65
C HIS A 71 15.19 -7.04 -5.15
N ASN A 72 15.57 -6.11 -4.28
CA ASN A 72 15.84 -4.74 -4.70
C ASN A 72 17.13 -4.70 -5.55
N GLU A 73 17.27 -3.68 -6.39
CA GLU A 73 18.46 -3.50 -7.21
C GLU A 73 19.74 -3.29 -6.40
N ARG A 74 19.57 -2.73 -5.19
CA ARG A 74 20.63 -2.62 -4.18
C ARG A 74 20.15 -3.24 -2.90
N GLU A 75 20.99 -4.06 -2.27
CA GLU A 75 20.70 -4.60 -0.96
C GLU A 75 20.64 -3.50 0.10
N PHE A 76 19.70 -3.60 1.00
CA PHE A 76 19.58 -2.76 2.18
C PHE A 76 18.86 -3.50 3.31
N GLN A 77 19.01 -3.00 4.52
CA GLN A 77 18.26 -3.51 5.65
C GLN A 77 16.89 -2.82 5.66
N ILE A 78 15.81 -3.60 5.54
CA ILE A 78 14.44 -3.07 5.63
C ILE A 78 14.20 -2.47 7.01
N MET A 79 14.64 -3.16 8.06
CA MET A 79 14.58 -2.67 9.44
C MET A 79 15.98 -2.70 10.04
N LEU A 80 16.36 -1.65 10.74
CA LEU A 80 17.67 -1.60 11.44
C LEU A 80 17.76 -2.70 12.47
N ARG A 81 18.98 -3.25 12.68
CA ARG A 81 19.21 -4.30 13.68
C ARG A 81 18.83 -3.81 15.07
N GLY A 82 18.07 -4.63 15.78
CA GLY A 82 17.59 -4.33 17.13
C GLY A 82 16.38 -3.41 17.16
N ALA A 83 15.97 -2.85 16.03
CA ALA A 83 14.72 -2.11 15.95
C ALA A 83 13.52 -3.05 15.81
N SER A 84 12.41 -2.69 16.45
CA SER A 84 11.12 -3.37 16.32
C SER A 84 10.04 -2.34 16.03
N PRO A 85 9.00 -2.68 15.28
CA PRO A 85 7.81 -1.83 15.16
C PRO A 85 7.17 -1.50 16.51
N LEU A 86 7.50 -2.29 17.55
CA LEU A 86 6.98 -2.16 18.90
C LEU A 86 7.91 -1.38 19.85
N ASP A 87 9.12 -0.97 19.41
CA ASP A 87 10.15 -0.39 20.31
C ASP A 87 9.72 0.93 20.96
N ASP A 88 8.94 1.75 20.27
CA ASP A 88 8.37 2.98 20.85
C ASP A 88 7.03 2.73 21.53
N GLY A 89 6.70 1.46 21.70
CA GLY A 89 5.39 1.04 22.16
C GLY A 89 4.30 1.41 21.14
N ILE A 90 3.10 1.00 21.45
CA ILE A 90 1.87 1.50 20.81
C ILE A 90 1.65 2.98 21.23
N VAL A 91 2.62 3.59 21.89
CA VAL A 91 2.55 4.96 22.36
C VAL A 91 2.66 5.89 21.16
N SER A 92 1.52 6.44 20.80
CA SER A 92 1.41 7.47 19.77
C SER A 92 2.32 8.65 20.12
N GLY A 93 3.27 8.98 19.26
CA GLY A 93 3.90 10.29 19.26
C GLY A 93 2.78 11.36 19.18
N LYS A 94 3.04 12.55 19.73
CA LYS A 94 2.08 13.65 19.64
C LYS A 94 1.77 13.96 18.16
N GLY A 95 0.47 14.04 17.82
CA GLY A 95 0.00 14.38 16.48
C GLY A 95 0.08 13.23 15.44
N THR A 96 0.38 11.99 15.85
CA THR A 96 0.40 10.84 14.90
C THR A 96 -0.98 10.43 14.41
N VAL A 97 -2.02 10.85 15.11
CA VAL A 97 -3.43 10.68 14.76
C VAL A 97 -4.09 12.05 14.90
N PRO A 98 -4.93 12.47 13.97
CA PRO A 98 -5.69 13.70 14.11
C PRO A 98 -6.64 13.61 15.32
N GLU A 99 -6.83 14.73 16.04
CA GLU A 99 -7.78 14.80 17.18
C GLU A 99 -9.23 14.72 16.67
N ASP A 100 -9.49 15.38 15.56
CA ASP A 100 -10.78 15.36 14.86
C ASP A 100 -10.74 14.45 13.63
N PRO A 101 -11.86 13.85 13.20
CA PRO A 101 -11.94 13.11 11.96
C PRO A 101 -11.52 14.01 10.77
N ILE A 102 -10.64 13.50 9.91
CA ILE A 102 -10.27 14.21 8.67
C ILE A 102 -11.53 14.41 7.82
N PRO A 103 -11.82 15.64 7.35
CA PRO A 103 -12.97 15.89 6.50
C PRO A 103 -12.79 15.19 5.14
N VAL A 104 -13.81 14.47 4.73
CA VAL A 104 -13.86 13.81 3.41
C VAL A 104 -14.92 14.46 2.54
N VAL A 105 -14.67 14.52 1.24
CA VAL A 105 -15.61 15.02 0.22
C VAL A 105 -16.21 13.82 -0.50
N ARG A 106 -17.52 13.86 -0.78
CA ARG A 106 -18.11 12.84 -1.64
C ARG A 106 -17.58 12.98 -3.06
N PRO A 107 -16.98 11.93 -3.65
CA PRO A 107 -16.40 12.02 -4.98
C PRO A 107 -17.43 12.31 -6.07
N ASP A 108 -17.05 13.14 -7.04
CA ASP A 108 -17.70 13.18 -8.33
C ASP A 108 -16.96 12.24 -9.29
N PHE A 109 -17.52 11.06 -9.52
CA PHE A 109 -16.93 10.07 -10.40
C PHE A 109 -17.19 10.31 -11.89
N HIS A 110 -18.02 11.32 -12.23
CA HIS A 110 -18.39 11.66 -13.59
C HIS A 110 -18.25 13.17 -13.85
N PRO A 111 -17.08 13.77 -13.54
CA PRO A 111 -16.90 15.18 -13.79
C PRO A 111 -17.09 15.48 -15.27
N ALA A 112 -17.69 16.64 -15.57
CA ALA A 112 -17.77 17.14 -16.93
C ALA A 112 -16.34 17.47 -17.40
N LEU A 113 -15.81 16.68 -18.30
CA LEU A 113 -14.49 16.85 -18.92
C LEU A 113 -14.64 16.99 -20.41
N ASP A 114 -13.80 17.81 -21.03
CA ASP A 114 -13.69 17.83 -22.48
C ASP A 114 -13.12 16.50 -23.02
N PRO A 115 -13.41 16.10 -24.26
CA PRO A 115 -12.91 14.86 -24.83
C PRO A 115 -11.39 14.76 -24.79
N GLY A 116 -10.90 13.72 -24.12
CA GLY A 116 -9.46 13.46 -23.95
C GLY A 116 -8.82 14.17 -22.76
N ASP A 117 -9.62 14.81 -21.89
CA ASP A 117 -9.14 15.36 -20.64
C ASP A 117 -8.94 14.28 -19.58
N PHE A 118 -8.24 14.67 -18.53
CA PHE A 118 -7.85 13.81 -17.43
C PHE A 118 -8.35 14.41 -16.10
N SER A 119 -8.84 13.55 -15.23
CA SER A 119 -9.05 13.87 -13.82
C SER A 119 -8.58 12.75 -12.92
N PHE A 120 -8.36 13.08 -11.67
CA PHE A 120 -8.09 12.10 -10.65
C PHE A 120 -8.87 12.41 -9.37
N THR A 121 -9.11 11.37 -8.57
CA THR A 121 -9.69 11.46 -7.23
C THR A 121 -8.79 10.70 -6.27
N TRP A 122 -8.25 11.40 -5.28
CA TRP A 122 -7.53 10.76 -4.18
C TRP A 122 -8.52 10.32 -3.11
N LEU A 123 -8.64 9.00 -2.92
CA LEU A 123 -9.58 8.39 -1.96
C LEU A 123 -8.95 8.14 -0.57
N GLY A 124 -7.77 8.75 -0.34
CA GLY A 124 -6.98 8.62 0.87
C GLY A 124 -5.95 7.48 0.78
N HIS A 125 -4.89 7.58 1.60
CA HIS A 125 -3.74 6.67 1.54
C HIS A 125 -3.14 6.61 0.13
N SER A 126 -2.97 5.42 -0.42
CA SER A 126 -2.49 5.22 -1.80
C SER A 126 -3.61 4.93 -2.79
N THR A 127 -4.88 5.05 -2.38
CA THR A 127 -6.01 4.78 -3.26
C THR A 127 -6.28 5.96 -4.20
N LEU A 128 -6.15 5.71 -5.50
CA LEU A 128 -6.35 6.71 -6.54
C LEU A 128 -7.33 6.19 -7.59
N LEU A 129 -8.31 7.00 -7.96
CA LEU A 129 -9.11 6.77 -9.16
C LEU A 129 -8.70 7.80 -10.21
N LEU A 130 -8.13 7.34 -11.31
CA LEU A 130 -7.77 8.15 -12.46
C LEU A 130 -8.85 7.96 -13.54
N ARG A 131 -9.38 9.05 -14.06
CA ARG A 131 -10.18 9.03 -15.28
C ARG A 131 -9.34 9.61 -16.41
N LEU A 132 -8.80 8.71 -17.21
CA LEU A 132 -7.96 9.06 -18.35
C LEU A 132 -8.70 8.71 -19.64
N ARG A 133 -9.09 9.74 -20.40
CA ARG A 133 -10.01 9.59 -21.52
C ARG A 133 -11.33 8.97 -21.00
N GLU A 134 -11.76 7.85 -21.57
CA GLU A 134 -12.98 7.14 -21.15
C GLU A 134 -12.72 5.99 -20.16
N MET A 135 -11.44 5.80 -19.74
CA MET A 135 -11.06 4.70 -18.84
C MET A 135 -11.02 5.15 -17.38
N ASN A 136 -11.61 4.35 -16.52
CA ASN A 136 -11.49 4.43 -15.07
C ASN A 136 -10.38 3.47 -14.60
N ILE A 137 -9.29 4.02 -14.06
CA ILE A 137 -8.12 3.29 -13.61
C ILE A 137 -8.00 3.46 -12.09
N LEU A 138 -8.14 2.38 -11.35
CA LEU A 138 -8.11 2.40 -9.88
C LEU A 138 -6.80 1.79 -9.37
N PHE A 139 -6.08 2.54 -8.53
CA PHE A 139 -4.84 2.10 -7.89
C PHE A 139 -5.06 1.75 -6.42
N ASP A 140 -4.46 0.66 -5.96
CA ASP A 140 -4.29 0.23 -4.57
C ASP A 140 -5.54 0.50 -3.69
N PRO A 141 -6.72 -0.04 -4.04
CA PRO A 141 -7.95 0.35 -3.39
C PRO A 141 -8.10 -0.25 -2.00
N ILE A 142 -8.23 0.64 -0.99
CA ILE A 142 -8.59 0.32 0.38
C ILE A 142 -9.86 1.09 0.74
N LEU A 143 -11.00 0.43 0.66
CA LEU A 143 -12.31 1.00 0.97
C LEU A 143 -12.87 0.51 2.32
N THR A 144 -12.02 -0.14 3.12
CA THR A 144 -12.35 -0.60 4.46
C THR A 144 -11.90 0.38 5.54
N ARG A 145 -12.50 0.25 6.74
CA ARG A 145 -12.14 1.05 7.91
C ARG A 145 -10.89 0.56 8.63
N LEU A 146 -10.45 -0.66 8.33
CA LEU A 146 -9.32 -1.31 8.99
C LEU A 146 -8.36 -1.89 7.96
N VAL A 147 -7.09 -1.58 8.10
CA VAL A 147 -6.01 -2.31 7.41
C VAL A 147 -5.69 -3.54 8.24
N SER A 148 -6.10 -4.72 7.75
CA SER A 148 -5.95 -5.96 8.49
C SER A 148 -6.31 -7.19 7.66
N PRO A 149 -5.72 -8.36 7.96
CA PRO A 149 -6.19 -9.65 7.44
C PRO A 149 -7.55 -10.08 8.02
N VAL A 150 -8.04 -9.44 9.07
CA VAL A 150 -9.27 -9.77 9.77
C VAL A 150 -10.17 -8.54 9.92
N ARG A 151 -11.49 -8.74 10.13
CA ARG A 151 -12.47 -7.64 10.12
C ARG A 151 -12.60 -6.89 11.44
N PHE A 152 -12.09 -7.42 12.53
CA PHE A 152 -12.37 -6.94 13.89
C PHE A 152 -11.16 -6.34 14.61
N THR A 153 -9.97 -6.39 14.00
CA THR A 153 -8.75 -5.79 14.55
C THR A 153 -7.83 -5.33 13.42
N GLY A 154 -6.99 -4.36 13.69
CA GLY A 154 -6.05 -3.79 12.72
C GLY A 154 -5.85 -2.30 12.92
N VAL A 155 -5.15 -1.68 11.99
CA VAL A 155 -4.95 -0.22 12.00
C VAL A 155 -6.22 0.46 11.49
N LYS A 156 -6.79 1.32 12.34
CA LYS A 156 -8.03 2.02 12.05
C LYS A 156 -7.77 3.26 11.18
N ARG A 157 -8.67 3.48 10.22
CA ARG A 157 -8.68 4.69 9.39
C ARG A 157 -9.06 5.92 10.23
N PHE A 158 -8.46 7.07 9.93
CA PHE A 158 -8.75 8.34 10.62
C PHE A 158 -10.17 8.83 10.36
N SER A 159 -10.67 8.64 9.15
CA SER A 159 -12.03 8.95 8.73
C SER A 159 -12.63 7.80 7.94
N ASP A 160 -13.93 7.81 7.73
CA ASP A 160 -14.57 6.83 6.85
C ASP A 160 -14.05 6.99 5.40
N PRO A 161 -14.01 5.90 4.62
CA PRO A 161 -13.73 6.02 3.20
C PRO A 161 -14.72 7.00 2.53
N PRO A 162 -14.27 7.82 1.57
CA PRO A 162 -15.15 8.81 0.91
C PRO A 162 -16.24 8.18 0.04
N ALA A 163 -16.08 6.89 -0.29
CA ALA A 163 -17.03 6.11 -1.08
C ALA A 163 -16.98 4.63 -0.68
N ALA A 164 -18.10 3.94 -0.82
CA ALA A 164 -18.15 2.48 -0.77
C ALA A 164 -17.81 1.86 -2.13
N ALA A 165 -17.52 0.56 -2.19
CA ALA A 165 -17.25 -0.15 -3.44
C ALA A 165 -18.45 -0.04 -4.45
N ASP A 166 -19.67 -0.01 -3.93
CA ASP A 166 -20.87 0.11 -4.76
C ASP A 166 -21.02 1.50 -5.40
N ASP A 167 -20.45 2.53 -4.80
CA ASP A 167 -20.50 3.90 -5.32
C ASP A 167 -19.54 4.11 -6.50
N LEU A 168 -18.47 3.28 -6.62
CA LEU A 168 -17.50 3.44 -7.70
C LEU A 168 -18.10 3.08 -9.07
N PRO A 169 -17.67 3.76 -10.14
CA PRO A 169 -18.07 3.40 -11.50
C PRO A 169 -17.53 2.00 -11.90
N LYS A 170 -17.85 1.54 -13.12
CA LYS A 170 -17.13 0.43 -13.74
C LYS A 170 -15.64 0.77 -13.80
N ILE A 171 -14.78 -0.18 -13.43
CA ILE A 171 -13.33 -0.04 -13.41
C ILE A 171 -12.76 -0.81 -14.61
N ASP A 172 -12.19 -0.10 -15.56
CA ASP A 172 -11.56 -0.72 -16.71
C ASP A 172 -10.24 -1.39 -16.32
N LEU A 173 -9.44 -0.72 -15.49
CA LEU A 173 -8.17 -1.23 -14.99
C LEU A 173 -8.08 -1.06 -13.47
N LEU A 174 -7.82 -2.13 -12.74
CA LEU A 174 -7.39 -2.07 -11.34
C LEU A 174 -5.91 -2.44 -11.27
N ILE A 175 -5.09 -1.49 -10.83
CA ILE A 175 -3.63 -1.62 -10.78
C ILE A 175 -3.20 -1.73 -9.32
N LEU A 176 -2.36 -2.71 -9.01
CA LEU A 176 -1.81 -2.92 -7.68
C LEU A 176 -0.29 -2.81 -7.73
N THR A 177 0.28 -2.09 -6.77
CA THR A 177 1.73 -1.85 -6.73
C THR A 177 2.48 -2.97 -5.99
N HIS A 178 1.91 -3.49 -4.91
CA HIS A 178 2.47 -4.59 -4.11
C HIS A 178 1.40 -5.21 -3.20
N ASP A 179 1.76 -6.22 -2.40
CA ASP A 179 0.78 -7.03 -1.68
C ASP A 179 0.60 -6.71 -0.19
N HIS A 180 1.12 -5.58 0.33
CA HIS A 180 0.87 -5.17 1.71
C HIS A 180 -0.62 -4.95 1.98
N TYR A 181 -1.03 -5.05 3.24
CA TYR A 181 -2.45 -5.00 3.62
C TYR A 181 -3.12 -3.66 3.34
N ASP A 182 -2.36 -2.59 3.31
CA ASP A 182 -2.79 -1.22 3.05
C ASP A 182 -2.77 -0.81 1.57
N HIS A 183 -2.41 -1.76 0.66
CA HIS A 183 -2.49 -1.63 -0.80
C HIS A 183 -3.36 -2.71 -1.43
N LEU A 184 -3.33 -3.93 -0.89
CA LEU A 184 -4.13 -5.05 -1.35
C LEU A 184 -5.10 -5.50 -0.25
N ASP A 185 -6.31 -4.93 -0.21
CA ASP A 185 -7.36 -5.32 0.73
C ASP A 185 -8.27 -6.39 0.15
N TYR A 186 -8.29 -7.55 0.83
CA TYR A 186 -9.12 -8.70 0.44
C TYR A 186 -10.60 -8.34 0.31
N GLN A 187 -11.13 -7.54 1.24
CA GLN A 187 -12.56 -7.21 1.25
C GLN A 187 -12.91 -6.25 0.12
N THR A 188 -12.08 -5.25 -0.11
CA THR A 188 -12.24 -4.28 -1.21
C THR A 188 -12.17 -4.98 -2.56
N ILE A 189 -11.16 -5.85 -2.79
CA ILE A 189 -11.05 -6.60 -4.05
C ILE A 189 -12.28 -7.46 -4.28
N ARG A 190 -12.76 -8.18 -3.27
CA ARG A 190 -13.96 -9.01 -3.36
C ARG A 190 -15.21 -8.21 -3.69
N ALA A 191 -15.35 -7.02 -3.12
CA ALA A 191 -16.51 -6.15 -3.38
C ALA A 191 -16.46 -5.53 -4.79
N LEU A 192 -15.25 -5.27 -5.31
CA LEU A 192 -15.07 -4.62 -6.61
C LEU A 192 -15.01 -5.59 -7.80
N ASP A 193 -14.71 -6.89 -7.62
CA ASP A 193 -14.38 -7.81 -8.72
C ASP A 193 -15.45 -7.86 -9.82
N GLY A 194 -16.73 -7.75 -9.46
CA GLY A 194 -17.84 -7.69 -10.42
C GLY A 194 -17.84 -6.44 -11.29
N LYS A 195 -17.15 -5.36 -10.87
CA LYS A 195 -17.04 -4.10 -11.60
C LYS A 195 -15.71 -3.93 -12.34
N VAL A 196 -14.70 -4.77 -12.03
CA VAL A 196 -13.35 -4.71 -12.61
C VAL A 196 -13.27 -5.56 -13.86
N GLU A 197 -12.81 -4.93 -14.95
CA GLU A 197 -12.60 -5.64 -16.21
C GLU A 197 -11.22 -6.34 -16.25
N ARG A 198 -10.15 -5.63 -15.83
CA ARG A 198 -8.79 -6.16 -15.84
C ARG A 198 -7.98 -5.70 -14.64
N TYR A 199 -7.18 -6.62 -14.11
CA TYR A 199 -6.17 -6.37 -13.08
C TYR A 199 -4.78 -6.31 -13.71
N ILE A 200 -3.99 -5.29 -13.35
CA ILE A 200 -2.58 -5.18 -13.73
C ILE A 200 -1.77 -5.21 -12.44
N VAL A 201 -0.87 -6.18 -12.32
CA VAL A 201 -0.18 -6.45 -11.07
C VAL A 201 1.28 -6.87 -11.31
N PRO A 202 2.21 -6.64 -10.38
CA PRO A 202 3.55 -7.22 -10.48
C PRO A 202 3.54 -8.74 -10.33
N LEU A 203 4.60 -9.38 -10.80
CA LEU A 203 4.78 -10.84 -10.75
C LEU A 203 4.57 -11.38 -9.33
N GLY A 204 3.89 -12.51 -9.23
CA GLY A 204 3.58 -13.19 -7.97
C GLY A 204 2.24 -12.77 -7.36
N MET A 205 1.78 -11.54 -7.59
CA MET A 205 0.50 -11.07 -7.04
C MET A 205 -0.71 -11.76 -7.66
N GLU A 206 -0.60 -12.33 -8.86
CA GLU A 206 -1.66 -13.12 -9.46
C GLU A 206 -2.09 -14.30 -8.57
N HIS A 207 -1.19 -14.83 -7.75
CA HIS A 207 -1.53 -15.89 -6.79
C HIS A 207 -2.45 -15.39 -5.67
N ARG A 208 -2.23 -14.13 -5.21
CA ARG A 208 -3.10 -13.47 -4.23
C ARG A 208 -4.50 -13.25 -4.80
N LEU A 209 -4.57 -12.64 -5.98
CA LEU A 209 -5.85 -12.35 -6.63
C LEU A 209 -6.66 -13.60 -6.93
N ARG A 210 -6.03 -14.69 -7.40
CA ARG A 210 -6.70 -15.97 -7.60
C ARG A 210 -7.27 -16.54 -6.30
N ARG A 211 -6.54 -16.41 -5.19
CA ARG A 211 -7.05 -16.79 -3.86
C ARG A 211 -8.19 -15.91 -3.40
N PHE A 212 -8.24 -14.67 -3.84
CA PHE A 212 -9.36 -13.76 -3.57
C PHE A 212 -10.58 -14.07 -4.44
N GLY A 213 -10.45 -14.98 -5.41
CA GLY A 213 -11.52 -15.42 -6.30
C GLY A 213 -11.55 -14.69 -7.64
N VAL A 214 -10.56 -13.87 -7.94
CA VAL A 214 -10.43 -13.19 -9.24
C VAL A 214 -10.11 -14.22 -10.32
N ALA A 215 -10.85 -14.17 -11.42
CA ALA A 215 -10.66 -15.06 -12.57
C ALA A 215 -9.28 -14.81 -13.23
N PRO A 216 -8.51 -15.87 -13.54
CA PRO A 216 -7.15 -15.75 -14.07
C PRO A 216 -7.06 -14.93 -15.35
N GLU A 217 -8.07 -15.00 -16.22
CA GLU A 217 -8.14 -14.28 -17.49
C GLU A 217 -8.25 -12.76 -17.34
N LYS A 218 -8.71 -12.28 -16.18
CA LYS A 218 -8.72 -10.84 -15.86
C LYS A 218 -7.34 -10.32 -15.44
N ILE A 219 -6.36 -11.18 -15.15
CA ILE A 219 -5.10 -10.80 -14.50
C ILE A 219 -3.96 -10.70 -15.51
N THR A 220 -3.39 -9.52 -15.66
CA THR A 220 -2.15 -9.26 -16.39
C THR A 220 -1.03 -9.02 -15.38
N LYS A 221 0.00 -9.88 -15.37
CA LYS A 221 1.17 -9.76 -14.51
C LYS A 221 2.37 -9.17 -15.24
N MET A 222 3.15 -8.33 -14.57
CA MET A 222 4.27 -7.60 -15.16
C MET A 222 5.54 -7.70 -14.30
N ALA A 223 6.69 -7.79 -14.96
CA ALA A 223 8.00 -7.59 -14.35
C ALA A 223 8.43 -6.11 -14.46
N TRP A 224 9.46 -5.70 -13.71
CA TRP A 224 10.06 -4.39 -13.90
C TRP A 224 10.52 -4.19 -15.36
N TRP A 225 10.26 -3.01 -15.87
CA TRP A 225 10.56 -2.55 -17.23
C TRP A 225 9.70 -3.18 -18.33
N GLU A 226 8.76 -4.05 -17.99
CA GLU A 226 7.78 -4.51 -18.96
C GLU A 226 6.72 -3.43 -19.23
N GLU A 227 6.26 -3.41 -20.46
CA GLU A 227 5.30 -2.45 -20.99
C GLU A 227 4.14 -3.20 -21.67
N ILE A 228 2.94 -2.68 -21.46
CA ILE A 228 1.74 -3.13 -22.19
C ILE A 228 1.03 -1.92 -22.79
N ALA A 229 0.29 -2.13 -23.86
CA ALA A 229 -0.57 -1.13 -24.46
C ALA A 229 -2.04 -1.54 -24.36
N ILE A 230 -2.88 -0.62 -23.94
CA ILE A 230 -4.33 -0.78 -23.90
C ILE A 230 -4.94 0.39 -24.68
N GLY A 231 -5.35 0.14 -25.91
CA GLY A 231 -5.63 1.22 -26.84
C GLY A 231 -4.39 2.09 -27.07
N SER A 232 -4.53 3.39 -26.84
CA SER A 232 -3.42 4.35 -26.92
C SER A 232 -2.68 4.55 -25.61
N LEU A 233 -3.15 3.97 -24.49
CA LEU A 233 -2.48 4.05 -23.20
C LEU A 233 -1.36 3.02 -23.11
N LYS A 234 -0.13 3.47 -22.87
CA LYS A 234 0.99 2.63 -22.51
C LYS A 234 1.13 2.59 -20.99
N ILE A 235 1.28 1.40 -20.44
CA ILE A 235 1.49 1.17 -19.01
C ILE A 235 2.81 0.42 -18.86
N ALA A 236 3.72 0.98 -18.07
CA ALA A 236 4.98 0.34 -17.74
C ALA A 236 5.05 0.05 -16.24
N CYS A 237 5.45 -1.17 -15.90
CA CYS A 237 5.84 -1.55 -14.55
C CYS A 237 7.30 -1.15 -14.34
N THR A 238 7.58 -0.32 -13.34
CA THR A 238 8.92 0.24 -13.11
C THR A 238 9.43 -0.08 -11.71
N PRO A 239 10.75 -0.07 -11.47
CA PRO A 239 11.31 -0.39 -10.17
C PRO A 239 10.82 0.51 -9.05
N ALA A 240 10.73 -0.06 -7.87
CA ALA A 240 10.57 0.64 -6.59
C ALA A 240 11.53 0.02 -5.56
N ARG A 241 11.89 0.76 -4.52
CA ARG A 241 12.72 0.29 -3.43
C ARG A 241 11.85 -0.04 -2.23
N HIS A 242 11.39 -1.29 -2.15
CA HIS A 242 10.46 -1.71 -1.12
C HIS A 242 10.59 -3.21 -0.83
N PHE A 243 9.57 -3.84 -0.36
CA PHE A 243 9.47 -5.28 -0.08
C PHE A 243 8.02 -5.74 -0.18
N SER A 244 7.80 -7.05 -0.11
CA SER A 244 6.47 -7.63 -0.14
C SER A 244 6.28 -8.70 0.95
N GLY A 245 5.04 -9.10 1.17
CA GLY A 245 4.66 -10.17 2.07
C GLY A 245 3.46 -9.83 2.96
N ARG A 246 2.67 -10.85 3.26
CA ARG A 246 1.48 -10.75 4.12
C ARG A 246 1.62 -11.58 5.39
N CYS A 247 2.66 -12.41 5.47
CA CYS A 247 3.03 -13.15 6.68
C CYS A 247 4.55 -13.39 6.71
N MET A 248 5.03 -13.97 7.81
CA MET A 248 6.48 -14.21 7.98
C MET A 248 7.05 -15.22 6.98
N LEU A 249 6.21 -16.03 6.31
CA LEU A 249 6.63 -17.16 5.49
C LEU A 249 6.62 -16.85 3.97
N ASP A 250 6.07 -15.70 3.58
CA ASP A 250 5.87 -15.34 2.16
C ASP A 250 6.58 -14.06 1.74
N ARG A 251 7.53 -13.62 2.54
CA ARG A 251 8.32 -12.43 2.27
C ARG A 251 8.98 -12.50 0.90
N ASP A 252 8.85 -11.40 0.15
CA ASP A 252 9.45 -11.18 -1.17
C ASP A 252 9.08 -12.22 -2.25
N LYS A 253 7.99 -12.96 -2.05
CA LYS A 253 7.46 -13.89 -3.06
C LYS A 253 6.61 -13.23 -4.14
N THR A 254 6.19 -12.00 -3.94
CA THR A 254 5.60 -11.12 -4.94
C THR A 254 6.53 -9.97 -5.23
N LEU A 255 6.53 -9.47 -6.45
CA LEU A 255 7.27 -8.27 -6.81
C LEU A 255 6.51 -7.03 -6.31
N TRP A 256 7.21 -5.93 -6.06
CA TRP A 256 6.71 -4.59 -5.81
C TRP A 256 7.16 -3.67 -6.92
N CYS A 257 6.42 -2.62 -7.20
CA CYS A 257 6.73 -1.76 -8.34
C CYS A 257 6.07 -0.39 -8.23
N SER A 258 6.55 0.54 -9.04
CA SER A 258 5.86 1.75 -9.46
C SER A 258 5.32 1.59 -10.89
N PHE A 259 4.48 2.53 -11.33
CA PHE A 259 3.89 2.49 -12.66
C PHE A 259 4.05 3.81 -13.40
N VAL A 260 4.33 3.72 -14.69
CA VAL A 260 4.23 4.82 -15.65
C VAL A 260 3.00 4.58 -16.51
N LEU A 261 2.15 5.60 -16.62
CA LEU A 261 1.04 5.66 -17.57
C LEU A 261 1.35 6.76 -18.56
N ALA A 262 1.37 6.44 -19.85
CA ALA A 262 1.68 7.41 -20.88
C ALA A 262 0.72 7.28 -22.07
N ASP A 263 0.17 8.39 -22.50
CA ASP A 263 -0.48 8.50 -23.80
C ASP A 263 0.18 9.62 -24.65
N GLU A 264 -0.45 10.00 -25.75
CA GLU A 264 0.08 11.03 -26.65
C GLU A 264 0.17 12.43 -26.02
N LYS A 265 -0.64 12.67 -24.98
CA LYS A 265 -0.78 13.99 -24.36
C LYS A 265 -0.09 14.09 -23.00
N ARG A 266 -0.03 12.97 -22.24
CA ARG A 266 0.32 13.02 -20.81
C ARG A 266 1.17 11.83 -20.37
N LYS A 267 2.03 12.10 -19.40
CA LYS A 267 2.80 11.09 -18.68
C LYS A 267 2.56 11.23 -17.20
N ILE A 268 2.11 10.17 -16.58
CA ILE A 268 1.74 10.09 -15.17
C ILE A 268 2.60 9.01 -14.52
N PHE A 269 3.13 9.30 -13.34
CA PHE A 269 3.85 8.33 -12.54
C PHE A 269 3.12 8.08 -11.22
N VAL A 270 3.03 6.81 -10.82
CA VAL A 270 2.49 6.39 -9.53
C VAL A 270 3.55 5.55 -8.84
N SER A 271 4.10 6.05 -7.74
CA SER A 271 5.24 5.44 -7.07
C SER A 271 4.93 4.10 -6.40
N GLY A 272 3.68 3.89 -5.95
CA GLY A 272 3.45 2.92 -4.87
C GLY A 272 4.26 3.30 -3.65
N ASP A 273 4.66 2.32 -2.85
CA ASP A 273 5.56 2.52 -1.73
C ASP A 273 7.01 2.35 -2.17
N THR A 274 7.86 3.29 -1.80
CA THR A 274 9.27 3.26 -2.20
C THR A 274 10.16 4.15 -1.34
N GLY A 275 11.34 3.67 -1.02
CA GLY A 275 12.44 4.51 -0.57
C GLY A 275 13.10 5.24 -1.74
N TYR A 276 13.87 6.29 -1.43
CA TYR A 276 14.63 7.04 -2.42
C TYR A 276 15.83 6.21 -2.95
N ASP A 277 15.96 6.09 -4.28
CA ASP A 277 17.15 5.51 -4.94
C ASP A 277 17.25 6.02 -6.40
N ALA A 278 18.29 5.58 -7.10
CA ALA A 278 18.61 5.97 -8.48
C ALA A 278 17.56 5.53 -9.54
N HIS A 279 16.59 4.71 -9.18
CA HIS A 279 15.54 4.26 -10.11
C HIS A 279 14.71 5.43 -10.66
N PHE A 280 14.48 6.50 -9.91
CA PHE A 280 13.73 7.68 -10.37
C PHE A 280 14.41 8.34 -11.57
N GLY A 281 15.72 8.57 -11.50
CA GLY A 281 16.49 9.12 -12.63
C GLY A 281 16.45 8.23 -13.87
N ARG A 282 16.55 6.90 -13.71
CA ARG A 282 16.47 5.96 -14.83
C ARG A 282 15.07 5.87 -15.44
N ILE A 283 14.04 6.02 -14.62
CA ILE A 283 12.66 6.09 -15.11
C ILE A 283 12.50 7.33 -15.99
N ARG A 284 13.00 8.49 -15.53
CA ARG A 284 13.02 9.71 -16.34
C ARG A 284 13.84 9.57 -17.63
N GLU A 285 15.02 8.98 -17.54
CA GLU A 285 15.88 8.72 -18.71
C GLU A 285 15.13 7.91 -19.79
N ARG A 286 14.34 6.90 -19.37
CA ARG A 286 13.60 6.04 -20.29
C ARG A 286 12.30 6.66 -20.81
N TYR A 287 11.56 7.39 -19.96
CA TYR A 287 10.22 7.88 -20.30
C TYR A 287 10.13 9.40 -20.50
N GLY A 288 11.20 10.15 -20.15
CA GLY A 288 11.20 11.62 -20.17
C GLY A 288 10.49 12.23 -18.96
N ASP A 289 10.26 13.54 -19.00
CA ASP A 289 9.62 14.31 -17.95
C ASP A 289 8.15 13.92 -17.76
N PHE A 290 7.64 14.07 -16.53
CA PHE A 290 6.28 13.72 -16.16
C PHE A 290 5.41 14.97 -15.96
N ASP A 291 4.16 14.91 -16.42
CA ASP A 291 3.17 15.95 -16.15
C ASP A 291 2.68 15.91 -14.70
N LEU A 292 2.48 14.70 -14.17
CA LEU A 292 1.97 14.46 -12.83
C LEU A 292 2.61 13.23 -12.18
N VAL A 293 2.97 13.39 -10.91
CA VAL A 293 3.54 12.32 -10.09
C VAL A 293 2.69 12.14 -8.84
N PHE A 294 2.25 10.91 -8.57
CA PHE A 294 1.74 10.50 -7.28
C PHE A 294 2.89 9.83 -6.52
N THR A 295 3.32 10.43 -5.42
CA THR A 295 4.57 10.05 -4.75
C THR A 295 4.35 9.64 -3.30
N ASP A 296 4.94 8.51 -2.90
CA ASP A 296 5.17 8.18 -1.49
C ASP A 296 6.00 9.30 -0.83
N GLY A 297 5.71 9.62 0.37
CA GLY A 297 6.39 10.63 1.17
C GLY A 297 5.91 10.60 2.62
N ALA A 298 5.35 9.44 3.02
CA ALA A 298 4.76 9.24 4.34
C ALA A 298 5.20 7.89 4.94
N GLN A 299 4.71 7.58 6.14
CA GLN A 299 4.97 6.32 6.87
C GLN A 299 6.47 5.98 7.02
N TYR A 300 7.35 6.97 6.83
CA TYR A 300 8.78 6.86 7.08
C TYR A 300 9.05 6.83 8.59
N ASP A 301 10.11 6.13 8.96
CA ASP A 301 10.54 5.98 10.35
C ASP A 301 12.05 5.75 10.41
N PRO A 302 12.77 6.24 11.42
CA PRO A 302 14.19 5.96 11.60
C PRO A 302 14.53 4.46 11.68
N ARG A 303 13.57 3.63 12.07
CA ARG A 303 13.73 2.16 12.17
C ARG A 303 13.78 1.47 10.81
N TRP A 304 13.13 2.04 9.78
CA TRP A 304 13.10 1.55 8.40
C TRP A 304 13.38 2.65 7.37
N PRO A 305 14.60 3.21 7.38
CA PRO A 305 14.93 4.45 6.68
C PRO A 305 14.98 4.31 5.14
N SER A 306 14.78 3.11 4.62
CA SER A 306 15.04 2.83 3.21
C SER A 306 13.82 2.40 2.40
N VAL A 307 12.66 2.20 3.03
CA VAL A 307 11.46 1.64 2.38
C VAL A 307 10.36 2.66 2.14
N HIS A 308 10.44 3.83 2.78
CA HIS A 308 9.58 4.98 2.56
C HIS A 308 10.43 6.24 2.52
N MET A 309 10.07 7.17 1.66
CA MET A 309 10.76 8.46 1.54
C MET A 309 10.32 9.43 2.63
N LYS A 310 11.29 10.15 3.21
CA LYS A 310 10.98 11.39 3.91
C LYS A 310 10.46 12.42 2.90
N PRO A 311 9.67 13.43 3.33
CA PRO A 311 9.13 14.41 2.41
C PRO A 311 10.19 15.14 1.55
N GLU A 312 11.38 15.38 2.10
CA GLU A 312 12.50 16.00 1.36
C GLU A 312 13.10 15.04 0.32
N GLU A 313 13.12 13.74 0.61
CA GLU A 313 13.52 12.70 -0.35
C GLU A 313 12.47 12.55 -1.44
N ALA A 314 11.18 12.62 -1.09
CA ALA A 314 10.08 12.65 -2.05
C ALA A 314 10.18 13.87 -2.98
N PHE A 315 10.50 15.06 -2.44
CA PHE A 315 10.72 16.24 -3.27
C PHE A 315 11.90 16.06 -4.23
N ARG A 316 12.99 15.45 -3.79
CA ARG A 316 14.13 15.11 -4.63
C ARG A 316 13.74 14.12 -5.75
N ALA A 317 12.97 13.07 -5.42
CA ALA A 317 12.47 12.09 -6.39
C ALA A 317 11.57 12.74 -7.46
N ILE A 318 10.72 13.69 -7.06
CA ILE A 318 9.89 14.51 -7.97
C ILE A 318 10.78 15.28 -8.95
N GLY A 319 11.87 15.87 -8.46
CA GLY A 319 12.87 16.56 -9.30
C GLY A 319 13.60 15.61 -10.24
N ASP A 320 14.04 14.43 -9.75
CA ASP A 320 14.69 13.40 -10.56
C ASP A 320 13.77 12.87 -11.67
N LEU A 321 12.45 12.85 -11.46
CA LEU A 321 11.44 12.52 -12.47
C LEU A 321 11.14 13.67 -13.44
N GLY A 322 11.61 14.89 -13.18
CA GLY A 322 11.29 16.06 -13.99
C GLY A 322 9.81 16.43 -13.96
N ALA A 323 9.15 16.23 -12.83
CA ALA A 323 7.71 16.41 -12.72
C ALA A 323 7.32 17.89 -12.60
N LYS A 324 6.21 18.25 -13.25
CA LYS A 324 5.59 19.58 -13.13
C LYS A 324 4.66 19.66 -11.92
N TYR A 325 3.84 18.63 -11.73
CA TYR A 325 2.90 18.52 -10.62
C TYR A 325 3.17 17.27 -9.79
N ALA A 326 2.99 17.35 -8.48
CA ALA A 326 3.08 16.19 -7.61
C ALA A 326 1.97 16.17 -6.56
N VAL A 327 1.43 15.00 -6.31
CA VAL A 327 0.44 14.70 -5.27
C VAL A 327 1.08 13.75 -4.27
N PRO A 328 1.24 14.13 -2.99
CA PRO A 328 1.66 13.18 -1.97
C PRO A 328 0.56 12.13 -1.73
N ILE A 329 0.95 10.87 -1.67
CA ILE A 329 0.10 9.74 -1.30
C ILE A 329 0.64 9.03 -0.06
N HIS A 330 0.00 7.97 0.36
CA HIS A 330 0.38 7.13 1.51
C HIS A 330 0.21 7.83 2.88
N TRP A 331 -0.57 8.89 2.96
CA TRP A 331 -0.87 9.66 4.17
C TRP A 331 -2.37 9.91 4.35
N GLY A 332 -2.76 10.58 5.43
CA GLY A 332 -4.12 11.08 5.66
C GLY A 332 -5.18 10.01 5.95
N ALA A 333 -4.81 8.72 6.07
CA ALA A 333 -5.78 7.66 6.29
C ALA A 333 -5.45 6.73 7.46
N PHE A 334 -4.22 6.28 7.59
CA PHE A 334 -3.79 5.30 8.59
C PHE A 334 -2.49 5.73 9.26
N ARG A 335 -2.34 5.33 10.55
CA ARG A 335 -1.08 5.46 11.25
C ARG A 335 -0.30 4.16 11.14
N LEU A 336 0.74 4.13 10.32
CA LEU A 336 1.63 3.00 10.16
C LEU A 336 3.06 3.30 10.66
N ALA A 337 3.36 4.59 10.91
CA ALA A 337 4.64 5.06 11.45
C ALA A 337 4.44 6.12 12.55
N ASN A 338 5.54 6.57 13.14
CA ASN A 338 5.56 7.44 14.32
C ASN A 338 5.91 8.92 13.98
N HIS A 339 5.33 9.47 12.93
CA HIS A 339 5.40 10.89 12.60
C HIS A 339 4.00 11.54 12.63
N PRO A 340 3.86 12.87 12.71
CA PRO A 340 2.56 13.53 12.61
C PRO A 340 1.82 13.12 11.34
N TRP A 341 0.50 12.99 11.45
CA TRP A 341 -0.35 12.45 10.37
C TRP A 341 -0.32 13.31 9.09
N ASP A 342 -0.06 14.62 9.23
CA ASP A 342 -0.01 15.63 8.17
C ASP A 342 1.44 16.00 7.74
N ASP A 343 2.46 15.48 8.44
CA ASP A 343 3.86 15.85 8.27
C ASP A 343 4.35 15.68 6.80
N SER A 344 3.84 14.66 6.12
CA SER A 344 4.12 14.44 4.71
C SER A 344 3.76 15.64 3.84
N ALA A 345 2.53 16.12 3.94
CA ALA A 345 2.04 17.26 3.15
C ALA A 345 2.73 18.57 3.57
N VAL A 346 2.81 18.82 4.88
CA VAL A 346 3.44 20.04 5.43
C VAL A 346 4.88 20.20 4.96
N ARG A 347 5.69 19.14 5.12
CA ARG A 347 7.12 19.21 4.79
C ARG A 347 7.37 19.16 3.28
N LEU A 348 6.58 18.39 2.53
CA LEU A 348 6.73 18.35 1.08
C LEU A 348 6.40 19.71 0.45
N VAL A 349 5.29 20.34 0.86
CA VAL A 349 4.94 21.70 0.41
C VAL A 349 6.04 22.71 0.77
N ARG A 350 6.61 22.59 1.99
CA ARG A 350 7.75 23.43 2.40
C ARG A 350 8.99 23.19 1.54
N ALA A 351 9.34 21.93 1.27
CA ALA A 351 10.50 21.58 0.44
C ALA A 351 10.37 22.09 -1.00
N ALA A 352 9.14 22.18 -1.52
CA ALA A 352 8.88 22.67 -2.87
C ALA A 352 8.85 24.21 -2.99
N GLN A 353 8.95 24.97 -1.88
CA GLN A 353 8.93 26.43 -1.93
C GLN A 353 10.06 26.99 -2.80
N GLY A 354 9.72 27.90 -3.71
CA GLY A 354 10.68 28.53 -4.62
C GLY A 354 11.11 27.65 -5.80
N SER A 355 10.61 26.42 -5.92
CA SER A 355 10.84 25.56 -7.08
C SER A 355 9.77 25.76 -8.16
N ALA A 356 10.00 25.16 -9.34
CA ALA A 356 9.01 25.13 -10.43
C ALA A 356 7.94 24.04 -10.26
N VAL A 357 8.07 23.18 -9.23
CA VAL A 357 7.13 22.08 -8.97
C VAL A 357 5.96 22.57 -8.15
N SER A 358 4.74 22.27 -8.58
CA SER A 358 3.53 22.52 -7.80
C SER A 358 3.10 21.26 -7.04
N ILE A 359 3.02 21.36 -5.70
CA ILE A 359 2.46 20.29 -4.86
C ILE A 359 0.95 20.50 -4.76
N ILE A 360 0.21 19.44 -5.12
CA ILE A 360 -1.24 19.42 -5.17
C ILE A 360 -1.75 18.58 -4.00
N THR A 361 -2.58 19.17 -3.17
CA THR A 361 -3.11 18.55 -1.95
C THR A 361 -4.63 18.64 -1.90
N PRO A 362 -5.33 17.86 -2.75
CA PRO A 362 -6.78 17.84 -2.72
C PRO A 362 -7.27 17.24 -1.40
N ARG A 363 -8.51 17.55 -1.01
CA ARG A 363 -9.18 16.84 0.08
C ARG A 363 -9.43 15.40 -0.32
N ILE A 364 -9.51 14.52 0.67
CA ILE A 364 -9.86 13.10 0.43
C ILE A 364 -11.26 13.03 -0.20
N GLY A 365 -11.37 12.39 -1.37
CA GLY A 365 -12.59 12.29 -2.15
C GLY A 365 -12.81 13.44 -3.15
N GLU A 366 -12.01 14.49 -3.11
CA GLU A 366 -12.14 15.61 -4.05
C GLU A 366 -11.62 15.21 -5.43
N THR A 367 -12.47 15.39 -6.45
CA THR A 367 -12.10 15.09 -7.84
C THR A 367 -11.44 16.31 -8.47
N VAL A 368 -10.27 16.10 -9.04
CA VAL A 368 -9.38 17.13 -9.60
C VAL A 368 -9.32 17.00 -11.11
N PRO A 369 -9.97 17.89 -11.88
CA PRO A 369 -9.71 18.02 -13.30
C PRO A 369 -8.30 18.59 -13.54
N PHE A 370 -7.52 17.95 -14.42
CA PHE A 370 -6.13 18.32 -14.62
C PHE A 370 -5.94 19.76 -15.13
N ASP A 371 -6.83 20.24 -15.98
CA ASP A 371 -6.72 21.61 -16.55
C ASP A 371 -6.92 22.71 -15.51
N SER A 372 -7.50 22.37 -14.36
CA SER A 372 -7.65 23.28 -13.22
C SER A 372 -6.85 22.87 -11.98
N ILE A 373 -5.85 22.00 -12.13
CA ILE A 373 -5.09 21.35 -11.06
C ILE A 373 -4.48 22.35 -10.05
N GLU A 374 -4.06 23.55 -10.51
CA GLU A 374 -3.50 24.58 -9.67
C GLU A 374 -4.45 25.10 -8.58
N ARG A 375 -5.76 24.92 -8.73
CA ARG A 375 -6.77 25.30 -7.74
C ARG A 375 -6.75 24.39 -6.50
N TYR A 376 -6.10 23.23 -6.58
CA TYR A 376 -6.09 22.18 -5.55
C TYR A 376 -4.79 22.16 -4.75
N ARG A 377 -4.15 23.32 -4.57
CA ARG A 377 -2.99 23.55 -3.70
C ARG A 377 -3.40 23.96 -2.28
N GLN A 378 -4.56 23.54 -1.83
CA GLN A 378 -5.15 23.90 -0.55
C GLN A 378 -4.39 23.21 0.59
N ARG A 379 -4.17 23.98 1.68
CA ARG A 379 -3.53 23.46 2.89
C ARG A 379 -4.58 23.08 3.95
N TRP A 380 -5.64 22.41 3.53
CA TRP A 380 -6.79 22.05 4.37
C TRP A 380 -6.42 21.23 5.61
N TYR A 381 -5.31 20.50 5.55
CA TYR A 381 -4.80 19.71 6.68
C TYR A 381 -4.28 20.56 7.84
N GLU A 382 -3.96 21.83 7.62
CA GLU A 382 -3.57 22.77 8.69
C GLU A 382 -4.77 23.20 9.56
N ASP A 383 -5.99 23.03 9.06
CA ASP A 383 -7.23 23.35 9.79
C ASP A 383 -7.75 22.14 10.61
N VAL A 384 -7.14 20.97 10.49
CA VAL A 384 -7.52 19.74 11.22
C VAL A 384 -6.62 19.60 12.45
N ARG A 385 -7.23 19.48 13.63
CA ARG A 385 -6.51 19.35 14.90
C ARG A 385 -6.10 17.91 15.19
#